data_1c1d53fd51ea1037b4ec26339e92ea16
#
_entry.id   1c1d53fd51ea1037b4ec26339e92ea16
#
_cell.length_a   1.000
_cell.length_b   1.000
_cell.length_c   1.000
_cell.angle_alpha   90.00
_cell.angle_beta   90.00
_cell.angle_gamma   90.00
#
_symmetry.space_group_name_H-M   'P 1'
#
loop_
_entity.id
_entity.type
_entity.pdbx_description
1 polymer ?
#
loop_
_entity_poly.entity_id
_entity_poly.type
_entity_poly.pdbx_seq_one_letter_code
_entity_poly.pdbx_strand_id
1 'polypeptide(L)'
;EGRRQPLIMVVDDSITMRKVTSRVLERQDMEVVTAKDGLDAVEKLQDRIPDLVLLDIEMPRMDGYELATYMRNDPRLRTVPIIMITSRTGEKHRQRAFEIGVDRYLGKPYQEADLLRNVEETLRLSRAIH
;
A
#
# COMPACT_ATOMS: atom_id res chain seq x y z
N GLU A 1 17.21 -5.69 -18.28
CA GLU A 1 18.18 -6.49 -17.73
C GLU A 1 18.60 -5.99 -16.34
N GLY A 2 18.73 -6.84 -15.36
CA GLY A 2 18.95 -6.45 -14.00
C GLY A 2 17.77 -5.76 -13.35
N ARG A 3 16.74 -5.47 -14.09
CA ARG A 3 15.55 -4.84 -13.54
C ARG A 3 14.62 -5.93 -13.04
N ARG A 4 14.43 -5.95 -11.74
CA ARG A 4 13.48 -6.88 -11.15
C ARG A 4 12.08 -6.27 -11.14
N GLN A 5 11.09 -7.13 -11.01
CA GLN A 5 9.72 -6.68 -10.86
C GLN A 5 9.54 -5.91 -9.55
N PRO A 6 8.76 -4.83 -9.57
CA PRO A 6 8.41 -4.17 -8.30
C PRO A 6 7.60 -5.12 -7.43
N LEU A 7 7.86 -5.10 -6.13
CA LEU A 7 7.09 -5.87 -5.17
C LEU A 7 6.09 -4.96 -4.48
N ILE A 8 4.80 -5.28 -4.63
CA ILE A 8 3.73 -4.49 -4.03
C ILE A 8 3.08 -5.31 -2.94
N MET A 9 2.92 -4.75 -1.76
CA MET A 9 2.17 -5.40 -0.69
C MET A 9 0.75 -4.84 -0.68
N VAL A 10 -0.23 -5.72 -0.73
CA VAL A 10 -1.65 -5.35 -0.68
C VAL A 10 -2.21 -5.77 0.66
N VAL A 11 -2.60 -4.79 1.48
CA VAL A 11 -3.10 -5.03 2.83
C VAL A 11 -4.58 -4.64 2.89
N ASP A 12 -5.45 -5.63 3.00
CA ASP A 12 -6.90 -5.43 3.00
C ASP A 12 -7.53 -6.66 3.63
N ASP A 13 -8.51 -6.47 4.50
CA ASP A 13 -9.16 -7.62 5.15
C ASP A 13 -10.14 -8.34 4.25
N SER A 14 -10.51 -7.75 3.11
CA SER A 14 -11.40 -8.37 2.13
C SER A 14 -10.62 -9.27 1.19
N ILE A 15 -10.92 -10.57 1.22
CA ILE A 15 -10.25 -11.51 0.31
C ILE A 15 -10.56 -11.17 -1.14
N THR A 16 -11.78 -10.69 -1.42
CA THR A 16 -12.15 -10.30 -2.77
C THR A 16 -11.30 -9.14 -3.26
N MET A 17 -11.14 -8.10 -2.42
CA MET A 17 -10.33 -6.95 -2.79
C MET A 17 -8.87 -7.32 -2.97
N ARG A 18 -8.34 -8.20 -2.09
CA ARG A 18 -6.95 -8.65 -2.27
C ARG A 18 -6.76 -9.34 -3.61
N LYS A 19 -7.72 -10.20 -3.99
CA LYS A 19 -7.61 -10.92 -5.27
C LYS A 19 -7.73 -9.98 -6.47
N VAL A 20 -8.72 -9.09 -6.43
CA VAL A 20 -8.95 -8.16 -7.56
C VAL A 20 -7.74 -7.27 -7.75
N THR A 21 -7.27 -6.65 -6.67
CA THR A 21 -6.14 -5.73 -6.74
C THR A 21 -4.87 -6.45 -7.16
N SER A 22 -4.65 -7.66 -6.64
CA SER A 22 -3.46 -8.44 -7.02
C SER A 22 -3.45 -8.75 -8.52
N ARG A 23 -4.60 -9.13 -9.07
CA ARG A 23 -4.66 -9.43 -10.51
C ARG A 23 -4.35 -8.23 -11.38
N VAL A 24 -4.87 -7.06 -10.98
CA VAL A 24 -4.60 -5.82 -11.71
C VAL A 24 -3.10 -5.55 -11.76
N LEU A 25 -2.43 -5.70 -10.63
CA LEU A 25 -1.00 -5.43 -10.53
C LEU A 25 -0.17 -6.48 -11.26
N GLU A 26 -0.54 -7.76 -11.12
CA GLU A 26 0.20 -8.84 -11.76
C GLU A 26 0.15 -8.77 -13.26
N ARG A 27 -0.96 -8.27 -13.82
CA ARG A 27 -1.05 -8.08 -15.28
C ARG A 27 -0.09 -7.00 -15.78
N GLN A 28 0.47 -6.18 -14.88
CA GLN A 28 1.45 -5.16 -15.23
C GLN A 28 2.86 -5.56 -14.80
N ASP A 29 3.11 -6.86 -14.69
CA ASP A 29 4.42 -7.41 -14.34
C ASP A 29 4.92 -6.95 -12.98
N MET A 30 4.01 -6.80 -12.01
CA MET A 30 4.38 -6.51 -10.63
C MET A 30 4.20 -7.77 -9.80
N GLU A 31 5.11 -8.00 -8.87
CA GLU A 31 4.99 -9.10 -7.94
C GLU A 31 4.16 -8.62 -6.75
N VAL A 32 3.26 -9.47 -6.24
CA VAL A 32 2.34 -9.07 -5.18
C VAL A 32 2.46 -10.01 -3.98
N VAL A 33 2.53 -9.42 -2.79
CA VAL A 33 2.36 -10.15 -1.54
C VAL A 33 1.16 -9.53 -0.84
N THR A 34 0.31 -10.38 -0.23
CA THR A 34 -0.91 -9.89 0.39
C THR A 34 -0.87 -10.09 1.89
N ALA A 35 -1.58 -9.22 2.62
CA ALA A 35 -1.76 -9.36 4.06
C ALA A 35 -3.21 -9.04 4.38
N LYS A 36 -3.78 -9.74 5.36
CA LYS A 36 -5.20 -9.62 5.67
C LYS A 36 -5.50 -8.56 6.73
N ASP A 37 -4.48 -8.09 7.43
CA ASP A 37 -4.61 -7.00 8.41
C ASP A 37 -3.20 -6.47 8.74
N GLY A 38 -3.16 -5.49 9.64
CA GLY A 38 -1.88 -4.85 9.97
C GLY A 38 -0.87 -5.78 10.63
N LEU A 39 -1.33 -6.67 11.50
CA LEU A 39 -0.38 -7.59 12.17
C LEU A 39 0.20 -8.60 11.19
N ASP A 40 -0.63 -9.10 10.27
CA ASP A 40 -0.14 -9.99 9.22
C ASP A 40 0.88 -9.26 8.34
N ALA A 41 0.62 -7.99 8.04
CA ALA A 41 1.54 -7.19 7.26
C ALA A 41 2.88 -6.99 7.99
N VAL A 42 2.83 -6.69 9.29
CA VAL A 42 4.06 -6.52 10.07
C VAL A 42 4.91 -7.79 10.01
N GLU A 43 4.25 -8.94 10.14
CA GLU A 43 4.95 -10.21 10.09
C GLU A 43 5.65 -10.41 8.75
N LYS A 44 4.94 -10.14 7.66
CA LYS A 44 5.51 -10.32 6.32
C LYS A 44 6.60 -9.29 5.99
N LEU A 45 6.49 -8.10 6.57
CA LEU A 45 7.51 -7.07 6.40
C LEU A 45 8.84 -7.43 7.05
N GLN A 46 8.85 -8.41 7.96
CA GLN A 46 10.10 -8.90 8.52
C GLN A 46 10.92 -9.66 7.48
N ASP A 47 10.24 -10.30 6.53
CA ASP A 47 10.91 -11.14 5.52
C ASP A 47 11.33 -10.36 4.29
N ARG A 48 10.46 -9.47 3.81
CA ARG A 48 10.71 -8.73 2.57
C ARG A 48 10.21 -7.31 2.70
N ILE A 49 10.98 -6.37 2.20
CA ILE A 49 10.59 -4.96 2.16
C ILE A 49 10.02 -4.69 0.77
N PRO A 50 8.72 -4.33 0.67
CA PRO A 50 8.13 -4.06 -0.63
C PRO A 50 8.56 -2.71 -1.17
N ASP A 51 8.36 -2.51 -2.46
CA ASP A 51 8.62 -1.24 -3.10
C ASP A 51 7.48 -0.25 -2.88
N LEU A 52 6.29 -0.75 -2.52
CA LEU A 52 5.12 0.07 -2.26
C LEU A 52 4.08 -0.75 -1.51
N VAL A 53 3.33 -0.11 -0.63
CA VAL A 53 2.24 -0.74 0.12
C VAL A 53 0.92 -0.08 -0.25
N LEU A 54 -0.07 -0.91 -0.63
CA LEU A 54 -1.46 -0.48 -0.79
C LEU A 54 -2.19 -0.92 0.47
N LEU A 55 -2.88 0.00 1.11
CA LEU A 55 -3.30 -0.18 2.50
C LEU A 55 -4.71 0.34 2.75
N ASP A 56 -5.60 -0.54 3.23
CA ASP A 56 -6.93 -0.12 3.66
C ASP A 56 -6.87 0.39 5.10
N ILE A 57 -7.83 1.23 5.47
CA ILE A 57 -7.91 1.75 6.84
C ILE A 57 -8.55 0.73 7.77
N GLU A 58 -9.71 0.20 7.40
CA GLU A 58 -10.52 -0.62 8.32
C GLU A 58 -10.15 -2.08 8.25
N MET A 59 -9.42 -2.52 9.26
CA MET A 59 -9.00 -3.91 9.37
C MET A 59 -8.99 -4.30 10.85
N PRO A 60 -9.24 -5.57 11.17
CA PRO A 60 -9.16 -6.02 12.56
C PRO A 60 -7.71 -6.07 13.04
N ARG A 61 -7.52 -6.12 14.32
CA ARG A 61 -6.27 -6.26 15.04
C ARG A 61 -5.37 -5.03 14.95
N MET A 62 -5.01 -4.61 13.74
CA MET A 62 -4.21 -3.40 13.53
C MET A 62 -4.74 -2.75 12.26
N ASP A 63 -5.25 -1.53 12.37
CA ASP A 63 -5.83 -0.83 11.23
C ASP A 63 -4.77 -0.15 10.36
N GLY A 64 -5.21 0.47 9.27
CA GLY A 64 -4.29 1.09 8.32
C GLY A 64 -3.51 2.26 8.88
N TYR A 65 -4.12 3.07 9.73
CA TYR A 65 -3.40 4.18 10.35
C TYR A 65 -2.29 3.66 11.25
N GLU A 66 -2.58 2.61 12.02
CA GLU A 66 -1.60 2.03 12.93
C GLU A 66 -0.44 1.40 12.16
N LEU A 67 -0.75 0.72 11.05
CA LEU A 67 0.31 0.12 10.24
C LEU A 67 1.18 1.19 9.59
N ALA A 68 0.55 2.24 9.05
CA ALA A 68 1.31 3.33 8.45
C ALA A 68 2.23 4.00 9.48
N THR A 69 1.71 4.21 10.70
CA THR A 69 2.51 4.78 11.77
C THR A 69 3.69 3.88 12.12
N TYR A 70 3.43 2.57 12.22
CA TYR A 70 4.49 1.59 12.48
C TYR A 70 5.59 1.69 11.42
N MET A 71 5.19 1.74 10.15
CA MET A 71 6.16 1.79 9.06
C MET A 71 6.99 3.07 9.08
N ARG A 72 6.37 4.20 9.37
CA ARG A 72 7.09 5.47 9.41
C ARG A 72 8.06 5.57 10.58
N ASN A 73 7.85 4.77 11.62
CA ASN A 73 8.73 4.75 12.79
C ASN A 73 9.79 3.66 12.73
N ASP A 74 9.76 2.81 11.71
CA ASP A 74 10.75 1.74 11.56
C ASP A 74 11.81 2.19 10.56
N PRO A 75 13.10 2.22 10.95
CA PRO A 75 14.16 2.69 10.04
C PRO A 75 14.24 1.94 8.73
N ARG A 76 13.83 0.66 8.70
CA ARG A 76 13.87 -0.14 7.47
C ARG A 76 12.72 0.18 6.53
N LEU A 77 11.63 0.74 7.05
CA LEU A 77 10.37 0.86 6.30
C LEU A 77 9.95 2.30 6.05
N ARG A 78 10.58 3.26 6.70
CA ARG A 78 10.05 4.63 6.71
C ARG A 78 10.10 5.34 5.35
N THR A 79 10.84 4.82 4.39
CA THR A 79 10.87 5.39 3.05
C THR A 79 10.02 4.61 2.05
N VAL A 80 9.39 3.50 2.49
CA VAL A 80 8.52 2.73 1.60
C VAL A 80 7.25 3.53 1.35
N PRO A 81 6.92 3.83 0.09
CA PRO A 81 5.71 4.61 -0.19
C PRO A 81 4.44 3.85 0.16
N ILE A 82 3.44 4.57 0.62
CA ILE A 82 2.15 4.02 1.03
C ILE A 82 1.04 4.73 0.28
N ILE A 83 0.18 3.96 -0.38
CA ILE A 83 -1.04 4.46 -0.98
C ILE A 83 -2.19 3.87 -0.17
N MET A 84 -3.00 4.73 0.43
CA MET A 84 -4.15 4.28 1.20
C MET A 84 -5.34 4.15 0.26
N ILE A 85 -6.01 2.99 0.29
CA ILE A 85 -7.17 2.71 -0.56
C ILE A 85 -8.31 2.32 0.36
N THR A 86 -9.34 3.16 0.43
CA THR A 86 -10.36 2.98 1.45
C THR A 86 -11.71 3.54 1.01
N SER A 87 -12.79 3.01 1.61
CA SER A 87 -14.12 3.57 1.42
C SER A 87 -14.34 4.81 2.30
N ARG A 88 -13.39 5.12 3.18
CA ARG A 88 -13.47 6.32 4.02
C ARG A 88 -12.87 7.50 3.28
N THR A 89 -13.72 8.29 2.63
CA THR A 89 -13.27 9.36 1.74
C THR A 89 -13.43 10.76 2.32
N GLY A 90 -13.87 10.88 3.58
CA GLY A 90 -14.01 12.17 4.22
C GLY A 90 -12.67 12.87 4.42
N GLU A 91 -12.71 14.20 4.42
CA GLU A 91 -11.49 15.00 4.49
C GLU A 91 -10.69 14.74 5.77
N LYS A 92 -11.37 14.48 6.89
CA LYS A 92 -10.67 14.20 8.14
C LYS A 92 -9.82 12.93 8.06
N HIS A 93 -10.34 11.89 7.41
CA HIS A 93 -9.61 10.63 7.25
C HIS A 93 -8.41 10.84 6.34
N ARG A 94 -8.60 11.55 5.27
CA ARG A 94 -7.56 11.85 4.31
C ARG A 94 -6.45 12.68 4.96
N GLN A 95 -6.82 13.71 5.69
CA GLN A 95 -5.87 14.58 6.37
C GLN A 95 -5.05 13.81 7.39
N ARG A 96 -5.72 12.94 8.16
CA ARG A 96 -5.02 12.12 9.16
C ARG A 96 -3.99 11.21 8.50
N ALA A 97 -4.34 10.61 7.36
CA ALA A 97 -3.42 9.75 6.64
C ALA A 97 -2.16 10.50 6.21
N PHE A 98 -2.35 11.69 5.63
CA PHE A 98 -1.19 12.47 5.19
C PHE A 98 -0.34 12.98 6.35
N GLU A 99 -0.95 13.27 7.49
CA GLU A 99 -0.20 13.67 8.68
C GLU A 99 0.69 12.54 9.19
N ILE A 100 0.23 11.30 9.06
CA ILE A 100 1.03 10.13 9.43
C ILE A 100 2.19 9.93 8.47
N GLY A 101 2.02 10.33 7.21
CA GLY A 101 3.07 10.16 6.21
C GLY A 101 2.69 9.25 5.07
N VAL A 102 1.38 9.06 4.84
CA VAL A 102 0.89 8.34 3.67
C VAL A 102 1.11 9.21 2.44
N ASP A 103 1.52 8.61 1.33
CA ASP A 103 1.90 9.36 0.13
C ASP A 103 0.71 9.69 -0.76
N ARG A 104 -0.26 8.79 -0.87
CA ARG A 104 -1.43 9.00 -1.71
C ARG A 104 -2.65 8.37 -1.08
N TYR A 105 -3.82 8.88 -1.46
CA TYR A 105 -5.10 8.44 -0.89
C TYR A 105 -6.09 8.22 -2.03
N LEU A 106 -6.64 7.02 -2.13
CA LEU A 106 -7.53 6.63 -3.22
C LEU A 106 -8.81 6.05 -2.65
N GLY A 107 -9.97 6.52 -3.13
CA GLY A 107 -11.26 6.03 -2.63
C GLY A 107 -11.70 4.75 -3.30
N LYS A 108 -12.45 3.92 -2.56
CA LYS A 108 -13.10 2.73 -3.10
C LYS A 108 -14.54 3.10 -3.44
N PRO A 109 -15.07 2.56 -4.53
CA PRO A 109 -14.40 1.73 -5.53
C PRO A 109 -13.49 2.57 -6.40
N TYR A 110 -12.35 2.00 -6.79
CA TYR A 110 -11.41 2.71 -7.65
C TYR A 110 -11.56 2.24 -9.11
N GLN A 111 -11.12 3.08 -10.04
CA GLN A 111 -10.97 2.68 -11.43
C GLN A 111 -9.60 2.02 -11.57
N GLU A 112 -9.53 0.94 -12.33
CA GLU A 112 -8.28 0.21 -12.54
C GLU A 112 -7.18 1.13 -13.06
N ALA A 113 -7.51 1.99 -14.03
CA ALA A 113 -6.55 2.93 -14.60
C ALA A 113 -6.02 3.90 -13.56
N ASP A 114 -6.88 4.36 -12.65
CA ASP A 114 -6.47 5.27 -11.59
C ASP A 114 -5.52 4.59 -10.60
N LEU A 115 -5.83 3.35 -10.24
CA LEU A 115 -4.95 2.59 -9.36
C LEU A 115 -3.57 2.44 -9.98
N LEU A 116 -3.52 1.99 -11.23
CA LEU A 116 -2.24 1.77 -11.90
C LEU A 116 -1.45 3.05 -12.08
N ARG A 117 -2.13 4.15 -12.44
CA ARG A 117 -1.45 5.43 -12.57
C ARG A 117 -0.81 5.86 -11.25
N ASN A 118 -1.58 5.75 -10.16
CA ASN A 118 -1.07 6.12 -8.84
C ASN A 118 0.11 5.25 -8.43
N VAL A 119 0.03 3.95 -8.66
CA VAL A 119 1.10 3.03 -8.31
C VAL A 119 2.35 3.36 -9.11
N GLU A 120 2.22 3.50 -10.43
CA GLU A 120 3.36 3.73 -11.30
C GLU A 120 4.03 5.07 -11.04
N GLU A 121 3.23 6.12 -10.84
CA GLU A 121 3.78 7.44 -10.52
C GLU A 121 4.51 7.42 -9.18
N THR A 122 3.93 6.77 -8.19
CA THR A 122 4.52 6.71 -6.87
C THR A 122 5.84 5.92 -6.88
N LEU A 123 5.88 4.81 -7.60
CA LEU A 123 7.11 4.04 -7.75
C LEU A 123 8.20 4.86 -8.44
N ARG A 124 7.84 5.59 -9.48
CA ARG A 124 8.80 6.40 -10.22
C ARG A 124 9.38 7.52 -9.35
N LEU A 125 8.51 8.20 -8.59
CA LEU A 125 8.96 9.27 -7.71
C LEU A 125 9.84 8.76 -6.59
N SER A 126 9.49 7.62 -6.02
CA SER A 126 10.29 7.00 -4.96
C SER A 126 11.68 6.65 -5.46
N ARG A 127 11.79 6.09 -6.67
CA ARG A 127 13.07 5.73 -7.26
C ARG A 127 13.91 6.97 -7.58
N ALA A 128 13.27 8.05 -8.00
CA ALA A 128 14.00 9.28 -8.32
C ALA A 128 14.62 9.91 -7.09
N ILE A 129 13.99 9.73 -5.91
CA ILE A 129 14.48 10.31 -4.66
C ILE A 129 15.52 9.40 -4.00
N HIS A 130 15.30 8.11 -4.11
CA HIS A 130 16.14 7.11 -3.46
C HIS A 130 16.88 6.26 -4.48
#